data_dccf738ce2cd7d4b748d349cc0648309
#
_entry.id   dccf738ce2cd7d4b748d349cc0648309
#
_cell.length_a   1.000
_cell.length_b   1.000
_cell.length_c   1.000
_cell.angle_alpha   90.00
_cell.angle_beta   90.00
_cell.angle_gamma   90.00
#
_symmetry.space_group_name_H-M   'P 1'
#
loop_
_entity.id
_entity.type
_entity.pdbx_description
1 polymer ?
#
loop_
_entity_poly.entity_id
_entity_poly.type
_entity_poly.pdbx_seq_one_letter_code
_entity_poly.pdbx_strand_id
1 'polypeptide(L)'
;MKEISLNILDITENSVKAGATLTEIYVDEAGDKLTLTIKDDGCGMNEETVKSVTDPFYTTRKTRKVGLGIPLLKLACEQTGGSLSITSSVDEDTHGTTVTAVFFKNHIDFTPLGDVISSIVTLIQGHPDTDFLFRHSTAGGTVELDTREIRAVLEGVPLDTYEVILWVRDNLEEQYKEISI
;
A
#
# COMPACT_ATOMS: atom_id res chain seq x y z
N MET A 1 -7.02 -5.27 -12.45
CA MET A 1 -7.45 -5.58 -11.08
C MET A 1 -8.80 -4.97 -10.81
N LYS A 2 -9.62 -5.67 -10.05
CA LYS A 2 -11.00 -5.26 -9.80
C LYS A 2 -11.20 -4.40 -8.54
N GLU A 3 -10.14 -4.24 -7.73
CA GLU A 3 -10.18 -3.51 -6.45
C GLU A 3 -8.85 -2.84 -6.16
N ILE A 4 -8.88 -1.63 -5.59
CA ILE A 4 -7.68 -0.89 -5.20
C ILE A 4 -6.91 -1.65 -4.11
N SER A 5 -7.61 -2.39 -3.24
CA SER A 5 -6.97 -3.21 -2.20
C SER A 5 -5.98 -4.23 -2.76
N LEU A 6 -6.20 -4.74 -3.96
CA LEU A 6 -5.27 -5.64 -4.64
C LEU A 6 -4.04 -4.88 -5.18
N ASN A 7 -4.23 -3.64 -5.62
CA ASN A 7 -3.09 -2.77 -5.96
C ASN A 7 -2.23 -2.48 -4.74
N ILE A 8 -2.86 -2.21 -3.59
CA ILE A 8 -2.15 -2.00 -2.30
C ILE A 8 -1.29 -3.22 -1.99
N LEU A 9 -1.87 -4.41 -2.09
CA LEU A 9 -1.15 -5.66 -1.83
C LEU A 9 0.07 -5.81 -2.75
N ASP A 10 -0.10 -5.64 -4.05
CA ASP A 10 0.98 -5.79 -5.03
C ASP A 10 2.10 -4.77 -4.86
N ILE A 11 1.77 -3.50 -4.63
CA ILE A 11 2.78 -2.45 -4.45
C ILE A 11 3.54 -2.66 -3.13
N THR A 12 2.84 -3.05 -2.07
CA THR A 12 3.47 -3.30 -0.77
C THR A 12 4.37 -4.54 -0.81
N GLU A 13 4.00 -5.56 -1.58
CA GLU A 13 4.88 -6.71 -1.83
C GLU A 13 6.19 -6.29 -2.50
N ASN A 14 6.15 -5.32 -3.40
CA ASN A 14 7.37 -4.75 -3.99
C ASN A 14 8.25 -4.07 -2.93
N SER A 15 7.63 -3.36 -1.99
CA SER A 15 8.34 -2.72 -0.87
C SER A 15 9.06 -3.75 0.00
N VAL A 16 8.40 -4.84 0.34
CA VAL A 16 9.00 -5.93 1.11
C VAL A 16 10.17 -6.56 0.34
N LYS A 17 10.01 -6.81 -0.95
CA LYS A 17 11.09 -7.35 -1.81
C LYS A 17 12.28 -6.40 -1.92
N ALA A 18 12.06 -5.10 -1.79
CA ALA A 18 13.12 -4.09 -1.74
C ALA A 18 13.82 -4.01 -0.39
N GLY A 19 13.49 -4.89 0.55
CA GLY A 19 14.10 -4.93 1.87
C GLY A 19 13.58 -3.90 2.86
N ALA A 20 12.39 -3.36 2.64
CA ALA A 20 11.80 -2.38 3.56
C ALA A 20 11.61 -2.97 4.96
N THR A 21 11.94 -2.20 5.97
CA THR A 21 11.64 -2.51 7.38
C THR A 21 10.30 -1.94 7.82
N LEU A 22 9.90 -0.84 7.20
CA LEU A 22 8.61 -0.19 7.41
C LEU A 22 8.00 0.20 6.06
N THR A 23 6.74 -0.14 5.87
CA THR A 23 5.92 0.37 4.76
C THR A 23 4.69 1.08 5.31
N GLU A 24 4.51 2.31 4.86
CA GLU A 24 3.39 3.16 5.25
C GLU A 24 2.37 3.19 4.11
N ILE A 25 1.11 2.90 4.42
CA ILE A 25 0.00 2.81 3.46
C ILE A 25 -1.07 3.82 3.88
N TYR A 26 -1.26 4.84 3.06
CA TYR A 26 -2.24 5.90 3.32
C TYR A 26 -3.31 5.89 2.24
N VAL A 27 -4.57 5.85 2.65
CA VAL A 27 -5.73 6.04 1.79
C VAL A 27 -6.46 7.28 2.29
N ASP A 28 -6.45 8.35 1.50
CA ASP A 28 -7.07 9.61 1.86
C ASP A 28 -8.24 9.90 0.92
N GLU A 29 -9.44 9.97 1.47
CA GLU A 29 -10.65 10.31 0.72
C GLU A 29 -11.13 11.71 1.09
N ALA A 30 -11.10 12.62 0.13
CA ALA A 30 -11.55 14.00 0.27
C ALA A 30 -12.42 14.39 -0.94
N GLY A 31 -13.70 14.63 -0.69
CA GLY A 31 -14.66 14.92 -1.75
C GLY A 31 -14.78 13.74 -2.73
N ASP A 32 -14.60 14.01 -4.01
CA ASP A 32 -14.62 13.00 -5.09
C ASP A 32 -13.25 12.35 -5.34
N LYS A 33 -12.23 12.70 -4.55
CA LYS A 33 -10.85 12.28 -4.75
C LYS A 33 -10.44 11.23 -3.74
N LEU A 34 -9.82 10.15 -4.22
CA LEU A 34 -9.13 9.16 -3.39
C LEU A 34 -7.65 9.21 -3.75
N THR A 35 -6.80 9.42 -2.74
CA THR A 35 -5.35 9.41 -2.89
C THR A 35 -4.77 8.22 -2.14
N LEU A 36 -4.09 7.34 -2.87
CA LEU A 36 -3.35 6.22 -2.31
C LEU A 36 -1.87 6.57 -2.29
N THR A 37 -1.25 6.52 -1.11
CA THR A 37 0.20 6.73 -0.96
C THR A 37 0.80 5.50 -0.28
N ILE A 38 1.81 4.90 -0.92
CA ILE A 38 2.57 3.79 -0.33
C ILE A 38 4.03 4.22 -0.28
N LYS A 39 4.55 4.33 0.93
CA LYS A 39 5.92 4.79 1.21
C LYS A 39 6.69 3.71 1.95
N ASP A 40 7.89 3.39 1.47
CA ASP A 40 8.77 2.42 2.10
C ASP A 40 10.20 2.97 2.30
N ASP A 41 10.91 2.33 3.19
CA ASP A 41 12.32 2.57 3.48
C ASP A 41 13.24 1.50 2.86
N GLY A 42 12.80 0.86 1.79
CA GLY A 42 13.59 -0.13 1.05
C GLY A 42 14.81 0.47 0.33
N CYS A 43 15.47 -0.34 -0.47
CA CYS A 43 16.72 0.07 -1.15
C CYS A 43 16.53 1.22 -2.16
N GLY A 44 15.29 1.48 -2.58
CA GLY A 44 15.00 2.51 -3.57
C GLY A 44 15.37 2.15 -5.00
N MET A 45 15.11 3.08 -5.90
CA MET A 45 15.37 2.93 -7.33
C MET A 45 16.07 4.20 -7.84
N ASN A 46 16.98 4.02 -8.82
CA ASN A 46 17.54 5.17 -9.53
C ASN A 46 16.53 5.72 -10.54
N GLU A 47 16.81 6.89 -11.11
CA GLU A 47 15.92 7.58 -12.04
C GLU A 47 15.55 6.72 -13.26
N GLU A 48 16.50 5.98 -13.81
CA GLU A 48 16.29 5.10 -14.96
C GLU A 48 15.31 3.97 -14.62
N THR A 49 15.47 3.36 -13.47
CA THR A 49 14.57 2.29 -12.99
C THR A 49 13.16 2.85 -12.73
N VAL A 50 13.04 4.03 -12.12
CA VAL A 50 11.75 4.69 -11.91
C VAL A 50 11.01 4.89 -13.23
N LYS A 51 11.70 5.37 -14.27
CA LYS A 51 11.12 5.52 -15.61
C LYS A 51 10.67 4.18 -16.20
N SER A 52 11.44 3.13 -15.98
CA SER A 52 11.16 1.80 -16.54
C SER A 52 9.98 1.11 -15.89
N VAL A 53 9.78 1.25 -14.58
CA VAL A 53 8.72 0.53 -13.85
C VAL A 53 7.32 1.06 -14.15
N THR A 54 7.20 2.28 -14.65
CA THR A 54 5.92 2.88 -15.05
C THR A 54 5.49 2.48 -16.46
N ASP A 55 6.41 1.98 -17.27
CA ASP A 55 6.14 1.59 -18.66
C ASP A 55 5.98 0.07 -18.78
N PRO A 56 4.77 -0.44 -19.12
CA PRO A 56 4.55 -1.89 -19.26
C PRO A 56 5.34 -2.51 -20.41
N PHE A 57 5.82 -1.69 -21.36
CA PHE A 57 6.60 -2.13 -22.52
C PHE A 57 8.11 -1.97 -22.32
N TYR A 58 8.52 -1.23 -21.31
CA TYR A 58 9.93 -1.09 -20.98
C TYR A 58 10.39 -2.31 -20.19
N THR A 59 10.80 -3.33 -20.92
CA THR A 59 11.36 -4.53 -20.32
C THR A 59 12.81 -4.70 -20.75
N THR A 60 13.73 -4.39 -19.87
CA THR A 60 15.01 -5.09 -19.95
C THR A 60 14.74 -6.50 -19.45
N ARG A 61 15.04 -7.50 -20.27
CA ARG A 61 14.73 -8.92 -20.01
C ARG A 61 15.24 -9.44 -18.65
N LYS A 62 16.07 -8.67 -17.95
CA LYS A 62 16.67 -9.04 -16.66
C LYS A 62 15.92 -8.50 -15.45
N THR A 63 14.97 -7.58 -15.61
CA THR A 63 14.31 -6.88 -14.49
C THR A 63 12.87 -7.28 -14.26
N ARG A 64 12.37 -8.27 -14.99
CA ARG A 64 10.97 -8.71 -14.90
C ARG A 64 10.66 -9.60 -13.70
N LYS A 65 11.29 -9.36 -12.58
CA LYS A 65 10.80 -9.89 -11.30
C LYS A 65 9.85 -8.93 -10.60
N VAL A 66 9.75 -7.70 -11.07
CA VAL A 66 8.73 -6.75 -10.62
C VAL A 66 7.52 -6.98 -11.50
N GLY A 67 6.41 -7.40 -10.93
CA GLY A 67 5.19 -7.69 -11.64
C GLY A 67 4.58 -6.44 -12.28
N LEU A 68 3.40 -6.59 -12.84
CA LEU A 68 2.65 -5.51 -13.49
C LEU A 68 1.97 -4.55 -12.51
N GLY A 69 2.30 -4.61 -11.20
CA GLY A 69 1.62 -3.85 -10.16
C GLY A 69 1.60 -2.34 -10.40
N ILE A 70 2.75 -1.73 -10.63
CA ILE A 70 2.83 -0.27 -10.88
C ILE A 70 2.16 0.13 -12.20
N PRO A 71 2.43 -0.51 -13.35
CA PRO A 71 1.72 -0.21 -14.58
C PRO A 71 0.21 -0.36 -14.48
N LEU A 72 -0.29 -1.38 -13.79
CA LEU A 72 -1.72 -1.59 -13.60
C LEU A 72 -2.34 -0.54 -12.68
N LEU A 73 -1.65 -0.14 -11.62
CA LEU A 73 -2.10 0.96 -10.76
C LEU A 73 -2.16 2.28 -11.54
N LYS A 74 -1.13 2.56 -12.34
CA LYS A 74 -1.09 3.73 -13.21
C LYS A 74 -2.28 3.76 -14.16
N LEU A 75 -2.54 2.65 -14.85
CA LEU A 75 -3.68 2.53 -15.73
C LEU A 75 -5.00 2.78 -15.00
N ALA A 76 -5.19 2.14 -13.85
CA ALA A 76 -6.41 2.27 -13.05
C ALA A 76 -6.69 3.70 -12.62
N CYS A 77 -5.68 4.43 -12.13
CA CYS A 77 -5.88 5.81 -11.68
C CYS A 77 -6.04 6.78 -12.87
N GLU A 78 -5.28 6.62 -13.95
CA GLU A 78 -5.38 7.47 -15.13
C GLU A 78 -6.73 7.30 -15.85
N GLN A 79 -7.32 6.11 -15.84
CA GLN A 79 -8.66 5.88 -16.41
C GLN A 79 -9.74 6.71 -15.72
N THR A 80 -9.54 7.12 -14.47
CA THR A 80 -10.47 8.00 -13.75
C THR A 80 -10.16 9.49 -13.95
N GLY A 81 -9.18 9.82 -14.79
CA GLY A 81 -8.68 11.18 -14.94
C GLY A 81 -7.64 11.58 -13.89
N GLY A 82 -7.21 10.64 -13.06
CA GLY A 82 -6.21 10.84 -12.04
C GLY A 82 -4.77 10.71 -12.53
N SER A 83 -3.85 10.48 -11.62
CA SER A 83 -2.43 10.44 -11.93
C SER A 83 -1.64 9.51 -10.99
N LEU A 84 -0.49 9.05 -11.47
CA LEU A 84 0.48 8.32 -10.67
C LEU A 84 1.78 9.10 -10.63
N SER A 85 2.39 9.18 -9.45
CA SER A 85 3.75 9.71 -9.29
C SER A 85 4.59 8.76 -8.43
N ILE A 86 5.88 8.69 -8.72
CA ILE A 86 6.84 7.89 -7.96
C ILE A 86 8.03 8.77 -7.64
N THR A 87 8.43 8.80 -6.37
CA THR A 87 9.70 9.37 -5.92
C THR A 87 10.49 8.25 -5.26
N SER A 88 11.77 8.17 -5.55
CA SER A 88 12.63 7.13 -5.01
C SER A 88 14.06 7.64 -4.85
N SER A 89 14.76 7.12 -3.86
CA SER A 89 16.15 7.45 -3.57
C SER A 89 16.93 6.18 -3.24
N VAL A 90 18.15 6.10 -3.71
CA VAL A 90 19.11 5.03 -3.38
C VAL A 90 20.16 5.47 -2.38
N ASP A 91 20.12 6.72 -1.91
CA ASP A 91 21.09 7.27 -0.95
C ASP A 91 20.97 6.57 0.40
N GLU A 92 22.11 6.32 1.06
CA GLU A 92 22.17 5.59 2.33
C GLU A 92 21.29 6.20 3.43
N ASP A 93 21.18 7.52 3.48
CA ASP A 93 20.44 8.23 4.54
C ASP A 93 18.94 8.43 4.20
N THR A 94 18.56 8.31 2.92
CA THR A 94 17.21 8.66 2.46
C THR A 94 16.59 7.62 1.52
N HIS A 95 17.13 6.39 1.51
CA HIS A 95 16.65 5.36 0.59
C HIS A 95 15.19 4.99 0.85
N GLY A 96 14.52 4.62 -0.21
CA GLY A 96 13.13 4.21 -0.19
C GLY A 96 12.37 4.70 -1.41
N THR A 97 11.10 4.33 -1.45
CA THR A 97 10.22 4.65 -2.57
C THR A 97 8.87 5.13 -2.05
N THR A 98 8.33 6.16 -2.69
CA THR A 98 6.97 6.64 -2.45
C THR A 98 6.19 6.58 -3.75
N VAL A 99 5.10 5.84 -3.76
CA VAL A 99 4.14 5.75 -4.88
C VAL A 99 2.87 6.49 -4.45
N THR A 100 2.44 7.45 -5.26
CA THR A 100 1.20 8.20 -5.02
C THR A 100 0.28 8.07 -6.23
N ALA A 101 -0.92 7.54 -6.02
CA ALA A 101 -1.94 7.37 -7.04
C ALA A 101 -3.19 8.16 -6.65
N VAL A 102 -3.67 8.99 -7.58
CA VAL A 102 -4.87 9.80 -7.41
C VAL A 102 -5.98 9.25 -8.30
N PHE A 103 -7.14 8.98 -7.69
CA PHE A 103 -8.35 8.51 -8.38
C PHE A 103 -9.47 9.52 -8.20
N PHE A 104 -10.33 9.65 -9.22
CA PHE A 104 -11.58 10.40 -9.09
C PHE A 104 -12.76 9.44 -8.97
N LYS A 105 -13.41 9.45 -7.81
CA LYS A 105 -14.46 8.48 -7.43
C LYS A 105 -15.74 8.58 -8.25
N ASN A 106 -16.03 9.76 -8.80
CA ASN A 106 -17.23 10.00 -9.59
C ASN A 106 -17.09 9.56 -11.06
N HIS A 107 -15.90 9.11 -11.46
CA HIS A 107 -15.68 8.63 -12.81
C HIS A 107 -16.25 7.21 -12.99
N ILE A 108 -16.80 6.91 -14.17
CA ILE A 108 -17.42 5.61 -14.47
C ILE A 108 -16.42 4.45 -14.36
N ASP A 109 -15.15 4.71 -14.65
CA ASP A 109 -14.09 3.70 -14.58
C ASP A 109 -13.43 3.60 -13.20
N PHE A 110 -13.98 4.25 -12.18
CA PHE A 110 -13.44 4.16 -10.83
C PHE A 110 -13.54 2.74 -10.29
N THR A 111 -12.39 2.21 -9.88
CA THR A 111 -12.28 0.92 -9.22
C THR A 111 -12.55 1.08 -7.72
N PRO A 112 -13.43 0.30 -7.11
CA PRO A 112 -13.69 0.43 -5.66
C PRO A 112 -12.46 0.06 -4.83
N LEU A 113 -12.42 0.56 -3.59
CA LEU A 113 -11.35 0.21 -2.64
C LEU A 113 -11.31 -1.30 -2.39
N GLY A 114 -12.47 -1.92 -2.22
CA GLY A 114 -12.59 -3.36 -1.98
C GLY A 114 -12.25 -3.76 -0.55
N ASP A 115 -11.84 -5.01 -0.38
CA ASP A 115 -11.55 -5.60 0.93
C ASP A 115 -10.13 -5.25 1.38
N VAL A 116 -9.93 -4.02 1.84
CA VAL A 116 -8.64 -3.54 2.32
C VAL A 116 -8.19 -4.26 3.59
N ILE A 117 -9.13 -4.66 4.45
CA ILE A 117 -8.81 -5.39 5.70
C ILE A 117 -8.09 -6.69 5.37
N SER A 118 -8.63 -7.48 4.44
CA SER A 118 -8.00 -8.74 4.02
C SER A 118 -6.62 -8.51 3.41
N SER A 119 -6.43 -7.43 2.66
CA SER A 119 -5.11 -7.08 2.11
C SER A 119 -4.10 -6.78 3.21
N ILE A 120 -4.46 -5.97 4.19
CA ILE A 120 -3.58 -5.62 5.32
C ILE A 120 -3.26 -6.88 6.16
N VAL A 121 -4.27 -7.69 6.46
CA VAL A 121 -4.08 -8.96 7.20
C VAL A 121 -3.13 -9.89 6.45
N THR A 122 -3.30 -10.01 5.14
CA THR A 122 -2.44 -10.86 4.29
C THR A 122 -0.99 -10.39 4.33
N LEU A 123 -0.75 -9.08 4.28
CA LEU A 123 0.60 -8.50 4.37
C LEU A 123 1.26 -8.83 5.72
N ILE A 124 0.55 -8.63 6.81
CA ILE A 124 1.08 -8.89 8.16
C ILE A 124 1.36 -10.37 8.34
N GLN A 125 0.45 -11.23 7.92
CA GLN A 125 0.59 -12.69 8.04
C GLN A 125 1.73 -13.22 7.18
N GLY A 126 1.89 -12.69 5.96
CA GLY A 126 2.95 -13.11 5.05
C GLY A 126 4.33 -12.57 5.40
N HIS A 127 4.39 -11.44 6.12
CA HIS A 127 5.62 -10.73 6.45
C HIS A 127 5.65 -10.30 7.92
N PRO A 128 5.67 -11.26 8.86
CA PRO A 128 5.56 -10.95 10.29
C PRO A 128 6.74 -10.15 10.86
N ASP A 129 7.87 -10.14 10.16
CA ASP A 129 9.08 -9.41 10.58
C ASP A 129 9.16 -7.99 9.98
N THR A 130 8.23 -7.62 9.13
CA THR A 130 8.15 -6.30 8.52
C THR A 130 7.09 -5.47 9.23
N ASP A 131 7.35 -4.18 9.41
CA ASP A 131 6.36 -3.27 9.99
C ASP A 131 5.52 -2.58 8.92
N PHE A 132 4.25 -2.41 9.24
CA PHE A 132 3.26 -1.74 8.41
C PHE A 132 2.51 -0.69 9.22
N LEU A 133 2.40 0.51 8.67
CA LEU A 133 1.48 1.54 9.14
C LEU A 133 0.37 1.68 8.10
N PHE A 134 -0.85 1.45 8.49
CA PHE A 134 -2.02 1.64 7.64
C PHE A 134 -2.91 2.75 8.21
N ARG A 135 -3.27 3.69 7.36
CA ARG A 135 -4.21 4.78 7.72
C ARG A 135 -5.17 5.04 6.58
N HIS A 136 -6.46 4.98 6.87
CA HIS A 136 -7.51 5.34 5.94
C HIS A 136 -8.33 6.49 6.51
N SER A 137 -8.24 7.65 5.89
CA SER A 137 -8.93 8.87 6.30
C SER A 137 -10.12 9.14 5.40
N THR A 138 -11.28 9.35 6.00
CA THR A 138 -12.54 9.69 5.32
C THR A 138 -13.22 10.87 6.01
N ALA A 139 -14.29 11.40 5.43
CA ALA A 139 -15.12 12.42 6.08
C ALA A 139 -15.74 11.93 7.40
N GLY A 140 -15.97 10.61 7.54
CA GLY A 140 -16.52 9.99 8.74
C GLY A 140 -15.52 9.74 9.85
N GLY A 141 -14.22 9.80 9.57
CA GLY A 141 -13.16 9.52 10.54
C GLY A 141 -11.96 8.82 9.94
N THR A 142 -11.10 8.32 10.79
CA THR A 142 -9.84 7.67 10.40
C THR A 142 -9.73 6.27 11.01
N VAL A 143 -9.36 5.31 10.18
CA VAL A 143 -8.95 3.95 10.59
C VAL A 143 -7.44 3.90 10.58
N GLU A 144 -6.82 3.39 11.63
CA GLU A 144 -5.36 3.30 11.72
C GLU A 144 -4.91 1.99 12.38
N LEU A 145 -3.85 1.42 11.84
CA LEU A 145 -3.16 0.27 12.42
C LEU A 145 -1.65 0.45 12.24
N ASP A 146 -0.91 0.33 13.34
CA ASP A 146 0.55 0.39 13.34
C ASP A 146 1.10 -0.87 14.01
N THR A 147 1.76 -1.72 13.23
CA THR A 147 2.31 -2.99 13.75
C THR A 147 3.42 -2.78 14.77
N ARG A 148 4.10 -1.63 14.75
CA ARG A 148 5.14 -1.30 15.77
C ARG A 148 4.53 -1.16 17.15
N GLU A 149 3.33 -0.59 17.25
CA GLU A 149 2.58 -0.48 18.51
C GLU A 149 2.13 -1.86 18.99
N ILE A 150 1.68 -2.71 18.08
CA ILE A 150 1.29 -4.09 18.39
C ILE A 150 2.48 -4.87 18.92
N ARG A 151 3.66 -4.78 18.29
CA ARG A 151 4.88 -5.45 18.75
C ARG A 151 5.27 -5.03 20.16
N ALA A 152 5.14 -3.73 20.47
CA ALA A 152 5.47 -3.21 21.80
C ALA A 152 4.62 -3.85 22.91
N VAL A 153 3.36 -4.17 22.60
CA VAL A 153 2.43 -4.83 23.54
C VAL A 153 2.67 -6.34 23.62
N LEU A 154 3.04 -6.97 22.49
CA LEU A 154 3.16 -8.43 22.39
C LEU A 154 4.43 -9.01 23.05
N GLU A 155 5.45 -8.19 23.29
CA GLU A 155 6.69 -8.59 23.96
C GLU A 155 7.33 -9.87 23.35
N GLY A 156 7.50 -9.90 22.02
CA GLY A 156 8.15 -10.99 21.32
C GLY A 156 7.23 -12.05 20.73
N VAL A 157 5.93 -11.98 20.93
CA VAL A 157 4.97 -12.86 20.24
C VAL A 157 4.94 -12.48 18.76
N PRO A 158 5.12 -13.44 17.82
CA PRO A 158 5.10 -13.14 16.39
C PRO A 158 3.75 -12.57 15.91
N LEU A 159 3.81 -11.62 14.98
CA LEU A 159 2.61 -10.99 14.42
C LEU A 159 1.71 -11.96 13.62
N ASP A 160 2.28 -13.03 13.08
CA ASP A 160 1.53 -14.06 12.34
C ASP A 160 0.86 -15.12 13.23
N THR A 161 0.95 -14.96 14.54
CA THR A 161 0.22 -15.80 15.49
C THR A 161 -1.29 -15.67 15.25
N TYR A 162 -2.01 -16.80 15.28
CA TYR A 162 -3.43 -16.84 14.94
C TYR A 162 -4.27 -15.83 15.74
N GLU A 163 -4.06 -15.76 17.05
CA GLU A 163 -4.78 -14.82 17.92
C GLU A 163 -4.46 -13.35 17.60
N VAL A 164 -3.23 -13.05 17.19
CA VAL A 164 -2.83 -11.71 16.78
C VAL A 164 -3.52 -11.32 15.47
N ILE A 165 -3.54 -12.22 14.49
CA ILE A 165 -4.20 -12.00 13.21
C ILE A 165 -5.71 -11.79 13.41
N LEU A 166 -6.36 -12.58 14.26
CA LEU A 166 -7.77 -12.38 14.60
C LEU A 166 -8.00 -11.00 15.24
N TRP A 167 -7.15 -10.62 16.19
CA TRP A 167 -7.24 -9.31 16.84
C TRP A 167 -7.09 -8.16 15.85
N VAL A 168 -6.14 -8.25 14.94
CA VAL A 168 -5.91 -7.23 13.89
C VAL A 168 -7.16 -7.08 13.02
N ARG A 169 -7.71 -8.19 12.56
CA ARG A 169 -8.93 -8.19 11.75
C ARG A 169 -10.11 -7.57 12.49
N ASP A 170 -10.37 -8.03 13.70
CA ASP A 170 -11.48 -7.55 14.53
C ASP A 170 -11.33 -6.06 14.85
N ASN A 171 -10.12 -5.62 15.15
CA ASN A 171 -9.81 -4.22 15.44
C ASN A 171 -10.09 -3.32 14.23
N LEU A 172 -9.65 -3.73 13.04
CA LEU A 172 -9.91 -2.97 11.81
C LEU A 172 -11.41 -2.96 11.48
N GLU A 173 -12.10 -4.08 11.59
CA GLU A 173 -13.55 -4.17 11.37
C GLU A 173 -14.32 -3.24 12.31
N GLU A 174 -13.95 -3.23 13.59
CA GLU A 174 -14.55 -2.35 14.59
C GLU A 174 -14.35 -0.87 14.27
N GLN A 175 -13.11 -0.47 13.93
CA GLN A 175 -12.81 0.90 13.54
C GLN A 175 -13.62 1.34 12.31
N TYR A 176 -13.77 0.46 11.31
CA TYR A 176 -14.59 0.76 10.13
C TYR A 176 -16.07 0.92 10.46
N LYS A 177 -16.60 0.16 11.42
CA LYS A 177 -17.98 0.32 11.89
C LYS A 177 -18.20 1.67 12.56
N GLU A 178 -17.21 2.16 13.32
CA GLU A 178 -17.29 3.44 14.01
C GLU A 178 -17.34 4.64 13.06
N ILE A 179 -16.69 4.56 11.91
CA ILE A 179 -16.68 5.64 10.90
C ILE A 179 -17.75 5.49 9.83
N SER A 180 -18.40 4.33 9.76
CA SER A 180 -19.54 4.08 8.85
C SER A 180 -20.82 4.52 9.52
N ILE A 181 -21.50 5.51 8.95
CA ILE A 181 -22.82 5.98 9.42
C ILE A 181 -23.89 5.43 8.51
#